data_11b76cdf3a89fae31c91520412a5ed83
#
_entry.id   11b76cdf3a89fae31c91520412a5ed83
#
_cell.length_a   1.000
_cell.length_b   1.000
_cell.length_c   1.000
_cell.angle_alpha   90.00
_cell.angle_beta   90.00
_cell.angle_gamma   90.00
#
_symmetry.space_group_name_H-M   'P 1'
#
loop_
_entity.id
_entity.type
_entity.pdbx_description
1 polymer ?
#
loop_
_entity_poly.entity_id
_entity_poly.type
_entity_poly.pdbx_seq_one_letter_code
_entity_poly.pdbx_strand_id
1 'polypeptide(L)'
;MDTRELITLEKAMLAYANLGRIRDKRSEYPYFMKEYNCIHIREFLVKGGFLKLATYDQSVPYYPYRELQLLLKQKGVSVGNSKNKVIENSRKYLKESDLEEYFDYRCYIPTDLGKSMYNKDIEYHFVDLQLEKLRVIDKRSYIFYTQKDKLFFTKA
;
A
#
# COMPACT_ATOMS: atom_id res chain seq x y z
N MET A 1 -2.36 -21.55 -5.27
CA MET A 1 -2.06 -20.33 -4.54
C MET A 1 -1.24 -20.63 -3.30
N ASP A 2 -0.27 -19.81 -3.07
CA ASP A 2 0.57 -19.97 -1.89
C ASP A 2 -0.24 -19.69 -0.63
N THR A 3 -0.25 -20.66 0.29
CA THR A 3 -1.00 -20.54 1.54
C THR A 3 -0.08 -20.33 2.74
N ARG A 4 1.21 -20.07 2.50
CA ARG A 4 2.11 -19.84 3.59
C ARG A 4 1.73 -18.59 4.37
N GLU A 5 2.04 -18.62 5.65
CA GLU A 5 1.85 -17.47 6.49
C GLU A 5 2.81 -16.33 6.09
N LEU A 6 2.31 -15.14 6.05
CA LEU A 6 3.14 -13.98 5.75
C LEU A 6 3.95 -13.57 6.96
N ILE A 7 5.18 -13.14 6.72
CA ILE A 7 6.02 -12.59 7.78
C ILE A 7 5.61 -11.15 8.08
N THR A 8 6.10 -10.62 9.19
CA THR A 8 5.71 -9.29 9.65
C THR A 8 6.02 -8.19 8.64
N LEU A 9 7.13 -8.27 7.93
CA LEU A 9 7.48 -7.28 6.90
C LEU A 9 6.46 -7.27 5.75
N GLU A 10 6.00 -8.45 5.35
CA GLU A 10 5.00 -8.58 4.30
C GLU A 10 3.66 -8.01 4.75
N LYS A 11 3.28 -8.31 5.98
CA LYS A 11 2.05 -7.76 6.56
C LYS A 11 2.14 -6.25 6.71
N ALA A 12 3.31 -5.73 7.08
CA ALA A 12 3.52 -4.28 7.18
C ALA A 12 3.32 -3.62 5.83
N MET A 13 3.84 -4.22 4.76
CA MET A 13 3.65 -3.67 3.43
C MET A 13 2.19 -3.67 3.02
N LEU A 14 1.45 -4.74 3.35
CA LEU A 14 0.01 -4.79 3.07
C LEU A 14 -0.73 -3.69 3.81
N ALA A 15 -0.40 -3.47 5.09
CA ALA A 15 -1.03 -2.42 5.88
C ALA A 15 -0.74 -1.04 5.28
N TYR A 16 0.48 -0.78 4.87
CA TYR A 16 0.85 0.49 4.25
C TYR A 16 0.20 0.66 2.88
N ALA A 17 0.08 -0.43 2.13
CA ALA A 17 -0.64 -0.41 0.86
C ALA A 17 -2.11 -0.02 1.08
N ASN A 18 -2.71 -0.52 2.15
CA ASN A 18 -4.09 -0.16 2.49
C ASN A 18 -4.23 1.31 2.86
N LEU A 19 -3.14 1.98 3.23
CA LEU A 19 -3.12 3.41 3.50
C LEU A 19 -2.78 4.25 2.27
N GLY A 20 -2.60 3.62 1.11
CA GLY A 20 -2.29 4.32 -0.13
C GLY A 20 -0.83 4.76 -0.24
N ARG A 21 0.05 4.16 0.52
CA ARG A 21 1.45 4.57 0.58
C ARG A 21 2.39 3.75 -0.30
N ILE A 22 1.93 2.62 -0.80
CA ILE A 22 2.72 1.78 -1.71
C ILE A 22 2.26 2.08 -3.12
N ARG A 23 3.17 2.57 -3.96
CA ARG A 23 2.83 3.15 -5.26
C ARG A 23 3.78 2.65 -6.33
N ASP A 24 3.40 2.80 -7.59
CA ASP A 24 4.30 2.49 -8.69
C ASP A 24 5.45 3.51 -8.78
N LYS A 25 5.22 4.73 -8.30
CA LYS A 25 6.22 5.78 -8.19
C LYS A 25 6.08 6.44 -6.83
N ARG A 26 7.20 6.82 -6.25
CA ARG A 26 7.23 7.57 -5.00
C ARG A 26 6.50 6.88 -3.85
N SER A 27 6.73 5.58 -3.71
CA SER A 27 6.21 4.84 -2.56
C SER A 27 6.76 5.41 -1.26
N GLU A 28 5.91 5.38 -0.22
CA GLU A 28 6.28 5.83 1.11
C GLU A 28 6.38 4.63 2.03
N TYR A 29 7.51 3.92 1.95
CA TYR A 29 7.73 2.74 2.79
C TYR A 29 7.95 3.16 4.25
N PRO A 30 7.55 2.29 5.20
CA PRO A 30 7.85 2.54 6.61
C PRO A 30 9.35 2.74 6.81
N TYR A 31 9.69 3.64 7.71
CA TYR A 31 11.10 3.93 7.98
C TYR A 31 11.91 2.66 8.29
N PHE A 32 11.34 1.77 9.10
CA PHE A 32 12.04 0.55 9.49
C PHE A 32 12.20 -0.45 8.34
N MET A 33 11.47 -0.27 7.23
CA MET A 33 11.58 -1.14 6.07
C MET A 33 12.61 -0.65 5.05
N LYS A 34 13.14 0.55 5.21
CA LYS A 34 14.03 1.14 4.20
C LYS A 34 15.34 0.38 4.02
N GLU A 35 15.73 -0.39 5.02
CA GLU A 35 16.94 -1.23 4.96
C GLU A 35 16.73 -2.52 4.19
N TYR A 36 15.49 -2.85 3.86
CA TYR A 36 15.13 -4.10 3.22
C TYR A 36 14.85 -3.88 1.75
N ASN A 37 14.82 -4.97 1.00
CA ASN A 37 14.49 -4.90 -0.40
C ASN A 37 12.98 -4.79 -0.59
N CYS A 38 12.47 -3.56 -0.47
CA CYS A 38 11.03 -3.31 -0.53
C CYS A 38 10.43 -3.68 -1.87
N ILE A 39 11.18 -3.53 -2.95
CA ILE A 39 10.69 -3.91 -4.29
C ILE A 39 10.46 -5.41 -4.36
N HIS A 40 11.37 -6.21 -3.81
CA HIS A 40 11.19 -7.67 -3.76
C HIS A 40 9.99 -8.07 -2.92
N ILE A 41 9.80 -7.42 -1.78
CA ILE A 41 8.66 -7.70 -0.92
C ILE A 41 7.37 -7.40 -1.68
N ARG A 42 7.31 -6.26 -2.35
CA ARG A 42 6.16 -5.86 -3.14
C ARG A 42 5.88 -6.87 -4.26
N GLU A 43 6.92 -7.22 -5.01
CA GLU A 43 6.77 -8.16 -6.13
C GLU A 43 6.33 -9.53 -5.66
N PHE A 44 6.85 -9.99 -4.53
CA PHE A 44 6.42 -11.24 -3.93
C PHE A 44 4.92 -11.21 -3.61
N LEU A 45 4.46 -10.11 -3.02
CA LEU A 45 3.06 -9.97 -2.67
C LEU A 45 2.17 -9.88 -3.91
N VAL A 46 2.64 -9.23 -4.96
CA VAL A 46 1.90 -9.17 -6.23
C VAL A 46 1.80 -10.57 -6.84
N LYS A 47 2.91 -11.28 -6.91
CA LYS A 47 2.92 -12.64 -7.46
C LYS A 47 2.03 -13.60 -6.69
N GLY A 48 1.99 -13.44 -5.38
CA GLY A 48 1.16 -14.28 -4.52
C GLY A 48 -0.31 -13.93 -4.54
N GLY A 49 -0.69 -12.86 -5.23
CA GLY A 49 -2.08 -12.43 -5.29
C GLY A 49 -2.53 -11.62 -4.09
N PHE A 50 -1.59 -11.12 -3.27
CA PHE A 50 -1.91 -10.34 -2.08
C PHE A 50 -2.02 -8.84 -2.35
N LEU A 51 -1.29 -8.36 -3.37
CA LEU A 51 -1.33 -6.98 -3.83
C LEU A 51 -1.61 -6.94 -5.32
N LYS A 52 -2.19 -5.84 -5.77
CA LYS A 52 -2.31 -5.56 -7.21
C LYS A 52 -2.04 -4.10 -7.47
N LEU A 53 -1.52 -3.80 -8.65
CA LEU A 53 -1.38 -2.42 -9.10
C LEU A 53 -2.73 -1.96 -9.62
N ALA A 54 -3.33 -0.99 -8.94
CA ALA A 54 -4.63 -0.46 -9.31
C ALA A 54 -4.53 0.51 -10.47
N THR A 55 -5.63 0.70 -11.19
CA THR A 55 -5.73 1.80 -12.15
C THR A 55 -5.80 3.13 -11.40
N TYR A 56 -5.71 4.24 -12.13
CA TYR A 56 -5.89 5.55 -11.49
C TYR A 56 -7.25 5.66 -10.82
N ASP A 57 -8.30 5.20 -11.50
CA ASP A 57 -9.65 5.24 -10.94
C ASP A 57 -9.77 4.35 -9.70
N GLN A 58 -9.22 3.16 -9.76
CA GLN A 58 -9.23 2.25 -8.62
C GLN A 58 -8.40 2.77 -7.45
N SER A 59 -7.44 3.65 -7.73
CA SER A 59 -6.59 4.25 -6.70
C SER A 59 -7.28 5.39 -5.95
N VAL A 60 -8.42 5.88 -6.44
CA VAL A 60 -9.10 7.04 -5.86
C VAL A 60 -9.28 6.93 -4.34
N PRO A 61 -9.78 5.83 -3.77
CA PRO A 61 -9.94 5.76 -2.31
C PRO A 61 -8.63 5.80 -1.54
N TYR A 62 -7.50 5.65 -2.23
CA TYR A 62 -6.17 5.56 -1.62
C TYR A 62 -5.35 6.82 -1.84
N TYR A 63 -5.81 7.76 -2.67
CA TYR A 63 -5.15 9.04 -2.82
C TYR A 63 -5.42 9.92 -1.60
N PRO A 64 -4.49 10.86 -1.27
CA PRO A 64 -4.74 11.82 -0.20
C PRO A 64 -6.01 12.62 -0.51
N TYR A 65 -6.98 12.59 0.41
CA TYR A 65 -8.26 13.18 0.09
C TYR A 65 -8.19 14.70 -0.05
N ARG A 66 -7.23 15.34 0.58
CA ARG A 66 -7.02 16.79 0.41
C ARG A 66 -6.60 17.12 -1.01
N GLU A 67 -5.80 16.25 -1.63
CA GLU A 67 -5.39 16.42 -3.00
C GLU A 67 -6.56 16.19 -3.95
N LEU A 68 -7.41 15.23 -3.65
CA LEU A 68 -8.65 15.04 -4.41
C LEU A 68 -9.55 16.27 -4.31
N GLN A 69 -9.66 16.87 -3.14
CA GLN A 69 -10.42 18.10 -2.96
C GLN A 69 -9.88 19.22 -3.84
N LEU A 70 -8.56 19.38 -3.86
CA LEU A 70 -7.93 20.42 -4.69
C LEU A 70 -8.19 20.18 -6.16
N LEU A 71 -8.08 18.95 -6.61
CA LEU A 71 -8.32 18.61 -8.00
C LEU A 71 -9.77 18.86 -8.40
N LEU A 72 -10.72 18.46 -7.56
CA LEU A 72 -12.14 18.74 -7.80
C LEU A 72 -12.38 20.24 -7.89
N LYS A 73 -11.76 21.00 -7.01
CA LYS A 73 -11.87 22.45 -7.00
C LYS A 73 -11.32 23.06 -8.29
N GLN A 74 -10.16 22.55 -8.76
CA GLN A 74 -9.59 23.00 -10.02
C GLN A 74 -10.52 22.73 -11.20
N LYS A 75 -11.26 21.63 -11.15
CA LYS A 75 -12.21 21.28 -12.20
C LYS A 75 -13.53 22.03 -12.09
N GLY A 76 -13.73 22.81 -11.03
CA GLY A 76 -14.94 23.59 -10.86
C GLY A 76 -16.17 22.76 -10.56
N VAL A 77 -15.99 21.58 -9.97
CA VAL A 77 -17.10 20.68 -9.64
C VAL A 77 -17.25 20.56 -8.13
N SER A 78 -18.33 19.92 -7.70
CA SER A 78 -18.63 19.76 -6.29
C SER A 78 -17.53 18.96 -5.58
N VAL A 79 -17.03 19.48 -4.46
CA VAL A 79 -15.93 18.86 -3.72
C VAL A 79 -16.44 17.84 -2.71
N GLY A 80 -17.40 18.22 -1.90
CA GLY A 80 -17.88 17.39 -0.80
C GLY A 80 -17.23 17.76 0.52
N ASN A 81 -17.93 17.46 1.61
CA ASN A 81 -17.53 17.87 2.97
C ASN A 81 -17.09 16.70 3.86
N SER A 82 -16.97 15.51 3.32
CA SER A 82 -16.48 14.34 4.04
C SER A 82 -15.60 13.52 3.11
N LYS A 83 -14.77 12.67 3.69
CA LYS A 83 -13.89 11.80 2.90
C LYS A 83 -14.69 10.95 1.91
N ASN A 84 -15.77 10.33 2.38
CA ASN A 84 -16.59 9.48 1.51
C ASN A 84 -17.22 10.27 0.38
N LYS A 85 -17.66 11.50 0.66
CA LYS A 85 -18.26 12.35 -0.35
C LYS A 85 -17.22 12.82 -1.37
N VAL A 86 -16.02 13.12 -0.92
CA VAL A 86 -14.92 13.48 -1.81
C VAL A 86 -14.59 12.31 -2.76
N ILE A 87 -14.53 11.09 -2.25
CA ILE A 87 -14.29 9.91 -3.07
C ILE A 87 -15.41 9.71 -4.08
N GLU A 88 -16.65 9.82 -3.64
CA GLU A 88 -17.82 9.68 -4.50
C GLU A 88 -17.80 10.72 -5.61
N ASN A 89 -17.56 11.99 -5.27
CA ASN A 89 -17.51 13.05 -6.25
C ASN A 89 -16.32 12.90 -7.20
N SER A 90 -15.19 12.41 -6.71
CA SER A 90 -14.03 12.15 -7.55
C SER A 90 -14.36 11.11 -8.62
N ARG A 91 -15.03 10.05 -8.24
CA ARG A 91 -15.45 9.02 -9.20
C ARG A 91 -16.49 9.51 -10.18
N LYS A 92 -17.32 10.43 -9.74
CA LYS A 92 -18.39 10.98 -10.59
C LYS A 92 -17.89 12.01 -11.60
N TYR A 93 -16.97 12.88 -11.18
CA TYR A 93 -16.59 14.05 -11.96
C TYR A 93 -15.20 14.00 -12.58
N LEU A 94 -14.30 13.14 -12.07
CA LEU A 94 -12.93 13.06 -12.57
C LEU A 94 -12.79 11.88 -13.53
N LYS A 95 -12.06 12.12 -14.62
CA LYS A 95 -11.74 11.08 -15.59
C LYS A 95 -10.40 10.46 -15.22
N GLU A 96 -10.14 9.26 -15.75
CA GLU A 96 -8.85 8.61 -15.58
C GLU A 96 -7.69 9.52 -15.97
N SER A 97 -7.84 10.28 -17.07
CA SER A 97 -6.82 11.21 -17.54
C SER A 97 -6.57 12.36 -16.56
N ASP A 98 -7.60 12.83 -15.87
CA ASP A 98 -7.45 13.89 -14.87
C ASP A 98 -6.62 13.40 -13.71
N LEU A 99 -6.85 12.17 -13.26
CA LEU A 99 -6.12 11.55 -12.16
C LEU A 99 -4.68 11.30 -12.54
N GLU A 100 -4.46 10.79 -13.75
CA GLU A 100 -3.11 10.52 -14.25
C GLU A 100 -2.28 11.79 -14.32
N GLU A 101 -2.85 12.85 -14.83
CA GLU A 101 -2.16 14.13 -14.97
C GLU A 101 -1.80 14.72 -13.61
N TYR A 102 -2.74 14.67 -12.66
CA TYR A 102 -2.56 15.31 -11.36
C TYR A 102 -1.66 14.52 -10.42
N PHE A 103 -1.94 13.21 -10.25
CA PHE A 103 -1.22 12.39 -9.28
C PHE A 103 0.07 11.79 -9.85
N ASP A 104 0.06 11.40 -11.10
CA ASP A 104 1.22 10.81 -11.78
C ASP A 104 1.70 9.52 -11.11
N TYR A 105 0.83 8.85 -10.36
CA TYR A 105 1.14 7.54 -9.80
C TYR A 105 -0.13 6.76 -9.52
N ARG A 106 0.01 5.45 -9.56
CA ARG A 106 -1.05 4.52 -9.18
C ARG A 106 -0.66 3.80 -7.91
N CYS A 107 -1.63 3.36 -7.15
CA CYS A 107 -1.37 2.68 -5.90
C CYS A 107 -1.36 1.18 -6.08
N TYR A 108 -0.48 0.50 -5.33
CA TYR A 108 -0.62 -0.93 -5.11
C TYR A 108 -1.61 -1.09 -3.96
N ILE A 109 -2.66 -1.85 -4.19
CA ILE A 109 -3.71 -2.02 -3.20
C ILE A 109 -3.83 -3.49 -2.79
N PRO A 110 -4.23 -3.77 -1.55
CA PRO A 110 -4.44 -5.15 -1.14
C PRO A 110 -5.62 -5.76 -1.88
N THR A 111 -5.46 -6.99 -2.32
CA THR A 111 -6.58 -7.79 -2.83
C THR A 111 -7.39 -8.30 -1.65
N ASP A 112 -8.52 -8.96 -1.93
CA ASP A 112 -9.29 -9.59 -0.86
C ASP A 112 -8.45 -10.60 -0.10
N LEU A 113 -7.62 -11.37 -0.82
CA LEU A 113 -6.70 -12.29 -0.17
C LEU A 113 -5.70 -11.53 0.71
N GLY A 114 -5.14 -10.44 0.20
CA GLY A 114 -4.21 -9.62 0.97
C GLY A 114 -4.84 -9.09 2.24
N LYS A 115 -6.07 -8.61 2.13
CA LYS A 115 -6.80 -8.09 3.31
C LYS A 115 -7.04 -9.16 4.36
N SER A 116 -7.20 -10.42 3.94
CA SER A 116 -7.40 -11.51 4.87
C SER A 116 -6.13 -11.93 5.61
N MET A 117 -4.96 -11.51 5.11
CA MET A 117 -3.68 -11.92 5.68
C MET A 117 -3.18 -11.01 6.80
N TYR A 118 -3.84 -9.90 7.01
CA TYR A 118 -3.56 -9.03 8.16
C TYR A 118 -4.88 -8.52 8.72
N ASN A 119 -4.86 -8.06 9.96
CA ASN A 119 -6.02 -7.47 10.58
C ASN A 119 -5.73 -6.02 10.98
N LYS A 120 -6.76 -5.30 11.41
CA LYS A 120 -6.63 -3.89 11.79
C LYS A 120 -5.69 -3.68 12.98
N ASP A 121 -5.57 -4.68 13.82
CA ASP A 121 -4.68 -4.59 14.98
C ASP A 121 -3.23 -4.45 14.53
N ILE A 122 -2.86 -5.13 13.46
CA ILE A 122 -1.51 -5.01 12.91
C ILE A 122 -1.26 -3.58 12.41
N GLU A 123 -2.26 -2.97 11.79
CA GLU A 123 -2.15 -1.61 11.30
C GLU A 123 -1.86 -0.64 12.45
N TYR A 124 -2.56 -0.77 13.56
CA TYR A 124 -2.29 0.02 14.74
C TYR A 124 -0.94 -0.29 15.34
N HIS A 125 -0.55 -1.55 15.33
CA HIS A 125 0.75 -1.95 15.83
C HIS A 125 1.89 -1.25 15.09
N PHE A 126 1.79 -1.08 13.79
CA PHE A 126 2.85 -0.42 13.04
C PHE A 126 2.92 1.07 13.33
N VAL A 127 1.83 1.68 13.73
CA VAL A 127 1.81 3.08 14.12
C VAL A 127 2.36 3.23 15.54
N ASP A 128 1.93 2.37 16.44
CA ASP A 128 2.24 2.47 17.86
C ASP A 128 3.47 1.69 18.27
N LEU A 129 3.76 0.62 17.56
CA LEU A 129 4.88 -0.23 17.90
C LEU A 129 6.17 0.52 17.78
N GLN A 130 6.95 0.41 18.79
CA GLN A 130 8.31 0.88 18.72
C GLN A 130 9.04 0.06 17.68
N LEU A 131 9.82 0.72 16.86
CA LEU A 131 10.64 0.06 15.85
C LEU A 131 11.48 -1.05 16.45
N GLU A 132 11.91 -0.85 17.66
CA GLU A 132 12.71 -1.82 18.39
C GLU A 132 11.98 -3.15 18.54
N LYS A 133 10.71 -3.12 18.88
CA LYS A 133 9.92 -4.33 19.05
C LYS A 133 9.76 -5.07 17.74
N LEU A 134 9.52 -4.34 16.66
CA LEU A 134 9.45 -4.91 15.33
C LEU A 134 10.78 -5.52 14.91
N ARG A 135 11.89 -4.86 15.21
CA ARG A 135 13.22 -5.38 14.89
C ARG A 135 13.49 -6.74 15.51
N VAL A 136 13.06 -6.91 16.75
CA VAL A 136 13.25 -8.20 17.42
C VAL A 136 12.44 -9.27 16.70
N ILE A 137 11.20 -8.98 16.38
CA ILE A 137 10.33 -9.94 15.70
C ILE A 137 10.84 -10.29 14.32
N ASP A 138 11.29 -9.28 13.57
CA ASP A 138 11.64 -9.43 12.17
C ASP A 138 13.12 -9.69 11.91
N LYS A 139 13.91 -9.91 12.93
CA LYS A 139 15.33 -10.08 12.76
C LYS A 139 15.69 -11.20 11.79
N ARG A 140 14.97 -12.32 11.86
CA ARG A 140 15.17 -13.43 10.93
C ARG A 140 14.75 -13.07 9.52
N SER A 141 13.66 -12.36 9.40
CA SER A 141 13.15 -11.89 8.11
C SER A 141 14.14 -10.94 7.46
N TYR A 142 14.76 -10.07 8.25
CA TYR A 142 15.78 -9.17 7.75
C TYR A 142 16.91 -9.95 7.06
N ILE A 143 17.40 -11.00 7.71
CA ILE A 143 18.48 -11.81 7.15
C ILE A 143 18.06 -12.41 5.81
N PHE A 144 16.86 -12.94 5.71
CA PHE A 144 16.35 -13.48 4.45
C PHE A 144 16.32 -12.45 3.35
N TYR A 145 15.73 -11.30 3.63
CA TYR A 145 15.55 -10.28 2.58
C TYR A 145 16.86 -9.62 2.16
N THR A 146 17.85 -9.55 3.02
CA THR A 146 19.12 -8.91 2.69
C THR A 146 20.16 -9.86 2.14
N GLN A 147 20.13 -11.12 2.51
CA GLN A 147 21.13 -12.08 2.11
C GLN A 147 20.63 -13.17 1.19
N LYS A 148 19.39 -13.57 1.35
CA LYS A 148 18.82 -14.71 0.65
C LYS A 148 17.47 -14.38 0.07
N ASP A 149 17.34 -13.21 -0.55
CA ASP A 149 16.07 -12.77 -1.13
C ASP A 149 15.41 -13.86 -1.97
N LYS A 150 16.16 -14.34 -2.95
CA LYS A 150 15.62 -15.34 -3.87
C LYS A 150 15.23 -16.62 -3.16
N LEU A 151 16.09 -17.06 -2.27
CA LEU A 151 15.86 -18.30 -1.54
C LEU A 151 14.64 -18.16 -0.64
N PHE A 152 14.49 -17.02 0.01
CA PHE A 152 13.34 -16.77 0.86
C PHE A 152 12.03 -16.83 0.06
N PHE A 153 12.00 -16.16 -1.07
CA PHE A 153 10.79 -16.10 -1.88
C PHE A 153 10.46 -17.45 -2.52
N THR A 154 11.45 -18.28 -2.80
CA THR A 154 11.19 -19.60 -3.36
C THR A 154 10.74 -20.61 -2.31
N LYS A 155 10.96 -20.31 -1.04
CA LYS A 155 10.55 -21.19 0.05
C LYS A 155 9.12 -21.01 0.48
N ALA A 156 8.44 -20.14 -0.11
CA ALA A 156 7.07 -19.84 0.29
C ALA A 156 6.20 -21.07 0.52
#